data_11456ebfa583f24888a26641dea1bf76
#
_entry.id   11456ebfa583f24888a26641dea1bf76
#
_cell.length_a   1.000
_cell.length_b   1.000
_cell.length_c   1.000
_cell.angle_alpha   90.00
_cell.angle_beta   90.00
_cell.angle_gamma   90.00
#
_symmetry.space_group_name_H-M   'P 1'
#
loop_
_entity.id
_entity.type
_entity.pdbx_description
1 polymer ?
#
loop_
_entity_poly.entity_id
_entity_poly.type
_entity_poly.pdbx_seq_one_letter_code
_entity_poly.pdbx_strand_id
1 'polypeptide(L)'
;LRILPLGSTIENSTGFGISLDELSNEKEIKDILTFIANLIEKEEDLEHIKFDKEFHLESLALRSSAWMQQDIFTNYQSETELMRYIFRLAEKDFSLVDGMMPLGSCTMKLNSAAELNPVSWANLSSMHPFSPPDQTKGYSKIISDLEKWISEIVGLKSVSFQPNAGSQGEFAGLLAINSYFESKGELLRKKCLIPKSAHGTNPASAVMAGFDVLTVECDDEGNIDFQDLSIKVKKFDNQIGALMLTYPSTHGVFELQIRKICDLIHSVGGFVYLDGANLNAQVGLCKPGNYGVDVCHLNLHKTFCIPHGGGGPGVGPVAASETLSPYLPAHSLMDNNLSNSFNFVSSAKHGSASILPISWMYIKMAGLSGLRKATSQAILSANYIAHSLKHKFKILYKGKNNFVAHECILDFRDLKSKTGLSVNDLAKRLIDYSFHAPTISWPVPETIMIEPTESESLAEVDRFCEAMLLIGEEISEIENNHELKNNNVISNAPHTLKELIADNWQYPYSKEKASFPYKTPTTIKFWSSVSRINNAYGCLLYTSDAADDMAG
;
A
#
# COMPACT_ATOMS: atom_id res chain seq x y z
N LEU A 1 -4.56 4.02 -32.47
CA LEU A 1 -5.26 2.77 -32.82
C LEU A 1 -4.22 1.69 -33.10
N ARG A 2 -4.28 0.57 -32.40
CA ARG A 2 -3.44 -0.59 -32.70
C ARG A 2 -4.30 -1.63 -33.40
N ILE A 3 -4.00 -1.89 -34.66
CA ILE A 3 -4.67 -2.95 -35.41
C ILE A 3 -3.91 -4.26 -35.10
N LEU A 4 -4.62 -5.23 -34.53
CA LEU A 4 -4.08 -6.55 -34.28
C LEU A 4 -4.50 -7.50 -35.39
N PRO A 5 -3.56 -8.24 -36.00
CA PRO A 5 -3.91 -9.21 -37.04
C PRO A 5 -4.74 -10.37 -36.42
N LEU A 6 -5.76 -10.79 -37.15
CA LEU A 6 -6.48 -12.02 -36.85
C LEU A 6 -5.74 -13.19 -37.51
N GLY A 7 -4.92 -13.87 -36.71
CA GLY A 7 -4.10 -15.01 -37.16
C GLY A 7 -2.83 -15.17 -36.32
N SER A 8 -2.13 -16.30 -36.45
CA SER A 8 -0.93 -16.62 -35.69
C SER A 8 0.32 -15.82 -36.08
N THR A 9 0.32 -15.25 -37.29
CA THR A 9 1.40 -14.38 -37.80
C THR A 9 0.81 -13.30 -38.70
N ILE A 10 1.55 -12.18 -38.91
CA ILE A 10 1.14 -11.10 -39.82
C ILE A 10 0.96 -11.63 -41.24
N GLU A 11 1.78 -12.59 -41.67
CA GLU A 11 1.75 -13.18 -43.00
C GLU A 11 0.51 -14.06 -43.29
N ASN A 12 -0.12 -14.59 -42.21
CA ASN A 12 -1.31 -15.45 -42.29
C ASN A 12 -2.60 -14.78 -41.80
N SER A 13 -2.58 -13.47 -41.57
CA SER A 13 -3.79 -12.78 -41.11
C SER A 13 -4.79 -12.59 -42.24
N THR A 14 -6.03 -13.04 -41.98
CA THR A 14 -7.16 -12.93 -42.92
C THR A 14 -8.00 -11.67 -42.70
N GLY A 15 -7.63 -10.86 -41.71
CA GLY A 15 -8.32 -9.64 -41.35
C GLY A 15 -7.71 -8.95 -40.12
N PHE A 16 -8.36 -7.90 -39.68
CA PHE A 16 -7.99 -7.17 -38.47
C PHE A 16 -9.24 -6.83 -37.67
N GLY A 17 -9.10 -6.72 -36.35
CA GLY A 17 -10.15 -6.28 -35.45
C GLY A 17 -9.88 -4.88 -34.92
N ILE A 18 -10.92 -4.10 -34.72
CA ILE A 18 -10.91 -2.79 -34.11
C ILE A 18 -11.83 -2.83 -32.90
N SER A 19 -11.29 -2.58 -31.72
CA SER A 19 -12.10 -2.40 -30.51
C SER A 19 -12.48 -0.94 -30.38
N LEU A 20 -13.74 -0.69 -30.12
CA LEU A 20 -14.30 0.61 -29.77
C LEU A 20 -14.65 0.60 -28.29
N ASP A 21 -14.63 1.77 -27.69
CA ASP A 21 -14.98 2.00 -26.30
C ASP A 21 -15.99 3.14 -26.15
N GLU A 22 -16.36 3.49 -24.93
CA GLU A 22 -17.32 4.55 -24.60
C GLU A 22 -16.86 5.96 -25.02
N LEU A 23 -15.59 6.16 -25.32
CA LEU A 23 -15.05 7.43 -25.84
C LEU A 23 -15.07 7.52 -27.34
N SER A 24 -15.30 6.41 -28.04
CA SER A 24 -15.34 6.34 -29.49
C SER A 24 -16.57 7.08 -30.02
N ASN A 25 -16.36 8.00 -30.96
CA ASN A 25 -17.41 8.85 -31.48
C ASN A 25 -17.60 8.66 -33.01
N GLU A 26 -18.72 9.18 -33.54
CA GLU A 26 -19.08 9.02 -34.96
C GLU A 26 -18.00 9.54 -35.92
N LYS A 27 -17.29 10.61 -35.53
CA LYS A 27 -16.22 11.18 -36.36
C LYS A 27 -15.05 10.20 -36.45
N GLU A 28 -14.60 9.66 -35.34
CA GLU A 28 -13.50 8.68 -35.32
C GLU A 28 -13.83 7.43 -36.12
N ILE A 29 -15.08 6.95 -36.02
CA ILE A 29 -15.54 5.81 -36.82
C ILE A 29 -15.51 6.14 -38.31
N LYS A 30 -15.98 7.32 -38.69
CA LYS A 30 -15.92 7.77 -40.11
C LYS A 30 -14.48 7.90 -40.60
N ASP A 31 -13.58 8.47 -39.81
CA ASP A 31 -12.16 8.58 -40.14
C ASP A 31 -11.52 7.20 -40.35
N ILE A 32 -11.85 6.21 -39.51
CA ILE A 32 -11.40 4.82 -39.67
C ILE A 32 -11.94 4.19 -40.94
N LEU A 33 -13.23 4.34 -41.19
CA LEU A 33 -13.87 3.81 -42.41
C LEU A 33 -13.29 4.45 -43.67
N THR A 34 -13.06 5.76 -43.68
CA THR A 34 -12.39 6.49 -44.76
C THR A 34 -10.98 5.95 -44.99
N PHE A 35 -10.22 5.74 -43.92
CA PHE A 35 -8.88 5.14 -44.03
C PHE A 35 -8.92 3.74 -44.64
N ILE A 36 -9.87 2.90 -44.23
CA ILE A 36 -10.03 1.55 -44.78
C ILE A 36 -10.46 1.60 -46.25
N ALA A 37 -11.44 2.45 -46.63
CA ALA A 37 -11.89 2.61 -47.99
C ALA A 37 -10.73 3.01 -48.91
N ASN A 38 -9.90 3.96 -48.49
CA ASN A 38 -8.69 4.37 -49.23
C ASN A 38 -7.67 3.23 -49.38
N LEU A 39 -7.50 2.38 -48.35
CA LEU A 39 -6.59 1.24 -48.43
C LEU A 39 -7.00 0.17 -49.44
N ILE A 40 -8.31 0.00 -49.66
CA ILE A 40 -8.85 -1.00 -50.57
C ILE A 40 -9.24 -0.37 -51.92
N GLU A 41 -8.83 0.88 -52.18
CA GLU A 41 -9.09 1.64 -53.41
C GLU A 41 -10.58 1.70 -53.81
N LYS A 42 -11.49 1.72 -52.83
CA LYS A 42 -12.91 1.94 -53.02
C LYS A 42 -13.28 3.38 -52.68
N GLU A 43 -13.77 4.10 -53.66
CA GLU A 43 -14.46 5.37 -53.44
C GLU A 43 -15.90 5.07 -52.98
N GLU A 44 -16.10 5.06 -51.67
CA GLU A 44 -17.44 5.01 -51.07
C GLU A 44 -17.78 6.37 -50.45
N ASP A 45 -18.99 6.84 -50.69
CA ASP A 45 -19.53 8.06 -50.09
C ASP A 45 -19.88 7.76 -48.60
N LEU A 46 -18.91 7.94 -47.73
CA LEU A 46 -19.04 7.70 -46.31
C LEU A 46 -19.78 8.83 -45.54
N GLU A 47 -20.12 9.95 -46.26
CA GLU A 47 -20.86 11.06 -45.63
C GLU A 47 -22.30 10.67 -45.26
N HIS A 48 -22.86 9.70 -45.97
CA HIS A 48 -24.24 9.23 -45.77
C HIS A 48 -24.37 8.01 -44.84
N ILE A 49 -23.30 7.53 -44.24
CA ILE A 49 -23.39 6.43 -43.26
C ILE A 49 -24.24 6.89 -42.06
N LYS A 50 -25.38 6.26 -41.92
CA LYS A 50 -26.24 6.40 -40.73
C LYS A 50 -25.83 5.34 -39.76
N PHE A 51 -25.43 5.78 -38.54
CA PHE A 51 -25.25 4.86 -37.45
C PHE A 51 -26.62 4.51 -36.87
N ASP A 52 -26.93 3.21 -36.86
CA ASP A 52 -28.13 2.73 -36.20
C ASP A 52 -27.93 2.98 -34.67
N LYS A 53 -28.81 3.78 -34.10
CA LYS A 53 -28.79 4.08 -32.66
C LYS A 53 -29.45 2.98 -31.83
N GLU A 54 -30.13 2.04 -32.48
CA GLU A 54 -30.72 0.88 -31.83
C GLU A 54 -29.74 -0.30 -31.87
N PHE A 55 -29.12 -0.58 -30.77
CA PHE A 55 -28.22 -1.72 -30.63
C PHE A 55 -29.05 -2.98 -30.30
N HIS A 56 -29.17 -3.87 -31.28
CA HIS A 56 -29.90 -5.14 -31.11
C HIS A 56 -28.95 -6.23 -30.60
N LEU A 57 -28.89 -6.39 -29.26
CA LEU A 57 -28.31 -7.61 -28.67
C LEU A 57 -29.29 -8.77 -28.83
N GLU A 58 -28.78 -9.97 -29.11
CA GLU A 58 -29.58 -11.19 -29.01
C GLU A 58 -30.24 -11.28 -27.61
N SER A 59 -31.51 -11.73 -27.58
CA SER A 59 -32.30 -11.76 -26.34
C SER A 59 -31.65 -12.53 -25.21
N LEU A 60 -30.81 -13.52 -25.50
CA LEU A 60 -30.04 -14.30 -24.54
C LEU A 60 -28.89 -13.53 -23.88
N ALA A 61 -28.42 -12.45 -24.52
CA ALA A 61 -27.36 -11.58 -23.98
C ALA A 61 -27.93 -10.43 -23.13
N LEU A 62 -29.24 -10.22 -23.17
CA LEU A 62 -29.87 -9.15 -22.39
C LEU A 62 -30.09 -9.60 -20.93
N ARG A 63 -29.72 -8.73 -20.00
CA ARG A 63 -30.01 -8.94 -18.60
C ARG A 63 -31.52 -8.84 -18.37
N SER A 64 -32.12 -9.88 -17.76
CA SER A 64 -33.52 -9.89 -17.32
C SER A 64 -33.74 -9.47 -15.87
N SER A 65 -32.69 -9.51 -15.04
CA SER A 65 -32.76 -9.11 -13.63
C SER A 65 -32.59 -7.59 -13.46
N ALA A 66 -33.29 -7.03 -12.48
CA ALA A 66 -33.11 -5.65 -12.06
C ALA A 66 -31.70 -5.43 -11.48
N TRP A 67 -31.11 -4.24 -11.70
CA TRP A 67 -29.77 -3.87 -11.25
C TRP A 67 -29.70 -2.39 -10.92
N MET A 68 -28.78 -2.01 -10.02
CA MET A 68 -28.55 -0.61 -9.62
C MET A 68 -29.84 0.16 -9.29
N GLN A 69 -30.73 -0.49 -8.51
CA GLN A 69 -32.06 0.10 -8.17
C GLN A 69 -32.02 1.03 -6.95
N GLN A 70 -30.87 1.17 -6.32
CA GLN A 70 -30.71 2.08 -5.20
C GLN A 70 -30.82 3.53 -5.71
N ASP A 71 -31.52 4.35 -4.95
CA ASP A 71 -31.78 5.77 -5.28
C ASP A 71 -30.51 6.57 -5.58
N ILE A 72 -29.37 6.16 -5.04
CA ILE A 72 -28.08 6.79 -5.28
C ILE A 72 -27.69 6.83 -6.75
N PHE A 73 -28.03 5.80 -7.54
CA PHE A 73 -27.72 5.73 -8.97
C PHE A 73 -28.63 6.58 -9.83
N THR A 74 -29.73 7.11 -9.28
CA THR A 74 -30.71 7.91 -10.00
C THR A 74 -30.80 9.36 -9.51
N ASN A 75 -30.40 9.65 -8.25
CA ASN A 75 -30.60 10.96 -7.62
C ASN A 75 -29.48 11.97 -7.90
N TYR A 76 -28.26 11.52 -8.25
CA TYR A 76 -27.09 12.40 -8.43
C TYR A 76 -26.68 12.48 -9.91
N GLN A 77 -27.55 13.12 -10.72
CA GLN A 77 -27.40 13.18 -12.17
C GLN A 77 -26.63 14.41 -12.66
N SER A 78 -26.38 15.40 -11.80
CA SER A 78 -25.58 16.57 -12.14
C SER A 78 -24.22 16.55 -11.42
N GLU A 79 -23.21 17.17 -12.03
CA GLU A 79 -21.89 17.35 -11.42
C GLU A 79 -21.98 18.00 -10.04
N THR A 80 -22.83 19.03 -9.91
CA THR A 80 -23.03 19.75 -8.64
C THR A 80 -23.58 18.84 -7.55
N GLU A 81 -24.60 18.04 -7.87
CA GLU A 81 -25.21 17.13 -6.89
C GLU A 81 -24.25 16.00 -6.50
N LEU A 82 -23.54 15.43 -7.48
CA LEU A 82 -22.55 14.39 -7.24
C LEU A 82 -21.39 14.92 -6.36
N MET A 83 -20.87 16.10 -6.68
CA MET A 83 -19.82 16.74 -5.88
C MET A 83 -20.25 16.94 -4.43
N ARG A 84 -21.43 17.50 -4.20
CA ARG A 84 -21.98 17.70 -2.85
C ARG A 84 -22.20 16.37 -2.12
N TYR A 85 -22.61 15.33 -2.84
CA TYR A 85 -22.78 14.00 -2.27
C TYR A 85 -21.44 13.40 -1.82
N ILE A 86 -20.40 13.48 -2.67
CA ILE A 86 -19.05 12.99 -2.35
C ILE A 86 -18.50 13.72 -1.11
N PHE A 87 -18.62 15.06 -1.06
CA PHE A 87 -18.14 15.82 0.10
C PHE A 87 -18.87 15.45 1.39
N ARG A 88 -20.21 15.27 1.34
CA ARG A 88 -20.98 14.81 2.52
C ARG A 88 -20.57 13.41 3.00
N LEU A 89 -20.08 12.55 2.10
CA LEU A 89 -19.54 11.24 2.51
C LEU A 89 -18.15 11.40 3.11
N ALA A 90 -17.28 12.19 2.46
CA ALA A 90 -15.92 12.42 2.93
C ALA A 90 -15.86 13.03 4.34
N GLU A 91 -16.76 13.99 4.65
CA GLU A 91 -16.86 14.63 5.98
C GLU A 91 -17.24 13.65 7.12
N LYS A 92 -17.72 12.45 6.79
CA LYS A 92 -18.07 11.44 7.81
C LYS A 92 -16.89 10.62 8.31
N ASP A 93 -15.76 10.70 7.64
CA ASP A 93 -14.58 9.94 7.99
C ASP A 93 -13.37 10.87 8.12
N PHE A 94 -12.40 10.43 8.91
CA PHE A 94 -11.16 11.16 9.13
C PHE A 94 -10.24 11.02 7.92
N SER A 95 -9.65 12.12 7.48
CA SER A 95 -8.71 12.14 6.35
C SER A 95 -7.39 12.82 6.72
N LEU A 96 -6.38 12.68 5.85
CA LEU A 96 -5.07 13.31 6.06
C LEU A 96 -5.10 14.84 6.08
N VAL A 97 -6.17 15.47 5.57
CA VAL A 97 -6.33 16.94 5.68
C VAL A 97 -6.90 17.36 7.04
N ASP A 98 -7.46 16.43 7.82
CA ASP A 98 -7.98 16.68 9.16
C ASP A 98 -6.86 16.55 10.22
N GLY A 99 -5.86 15.72 9.98
CA GLY A 99 -4.74 15.49 10.89
C GLY A 99 -3.92 14.26 10.56
N MET A 100 -3.00 13.92 11.44
CA MET A 100 -2.09 12.78 11.29
C MET A 100 -2.83 11.44 11.32
N MET A 101 -2.47 10.55 10.40
CA MET A 101 -2.84 9.14 10.39
C MET A 101 -1.61 8.28 10.70
N PRO A 102 -1.31 7.97 11.96
CA PRO A 102 -0.05 7.35 12.36
C PRO A 102 -0.05 5.82 12.19
N LEU A 103 -0.47 5.33 11.03
CA LEU A 103 -0.60 3.90 10.73
C LEU A 103 0.76 3.24 10.48
N GLY A 104 1.33 2.60 11.48
CA GLY A 104 2.52 1.75 11.30
C GLY A 104 2.18 0.42 10.59
N SER A 105 3.00 0.01 9.90
CA SER A 105 3.82 -0.03 8.75
C SER A 105 3.09 0.36 7.45
N CYS A 106 2.29 1.38 7.46
CA CYS A 106 1.58 1.89 6.29
C CYS A 106 1.77 3.41 6.21
N THR A 107 2.85 3.83 5.59
CA THR A 107 3.26 5.25 5.51
C THR A 107 2.17 6.12 4.91
N MET A 108 1.41 6.81 5.76
CA MET A 108 0.31 7.70 5.36
C MET A 108 0.81 9.13 5.32
N LYS A 109 1.06 9.65 4.11
CA LYS A 109 1.55 11.01 3.88
C LYS A 109 0.48 11.89 3.27
N LEU A 110 0.37 13.13 3.73
CA LEU A 110 -0.30 14.16 2.96
C LEU A 110 0.64 14.67 1.85
N ASN A 111 0.28 14.40 0.62
CA ASN A 111 1.10 14.69 -0.55
C ASN A 111 0.82 16.09 -1.11
N SER A 112 1.81 16.67 -1.79
CA SER A 112 1.65 17.94 -2.49
C SER A 112 0.69 17.81 -3.68
N ALA A 113 -0.25 18.75 -3.82
CA ALA A 113 -1.14 18.82 -4.98
C ALA A 113 -0.37 18.92 -6.32
N ALA A 114 0.82 19.52 -6.31
CA ALA A 114 1.68 19.63 -7.49
C ALA A 114 2.13 18.25 -8.01
N GLU A 115 2.30 17.27 -7.14
CA GLU A 115 2.69 15.90 -7.51
C GLU A 115 1.56 15.16 -8.25
N LEU A 116 0.31 15.50 -7.94
CA LEU A 116 -0.87 14.89 -8.54
C LEU A 116 -1.26 15.50 -9.89
N ASN A 117 -0.88 16.75 -10.16
CA ASN A 117 -1.27 17.48 -11.37
C ASN A 117 -1.02 16.70 -12.69
N PRO A 118 0.12 16.01 -12.89
CA PRO A 118 0.38 15.29 -14.14
C PRO A 118 -0.64 14.20 -14.47
N VAL A 119 -1.32 13.64 -13.49
CA VAL A 119 -2.32 12.57 -13.70
C VAL A 119 -3.50 13.07 -14.54
N SER A 120 -3.85 14.35 -14.44
CA SER A 120 -4.95 14.97 -15.19
C SER A 120 -4.56 15.57 -16.54
N TRP A 121 -3.26 15.58 -16.89
CA TRP A 121 -2.84 16.13 -18.18
C TRP A 121 -3.27 15.21 -19.34
N ALA A 122 -4.02 15.72 -20.30
CA ALA A 122 -4.58 14.96 -21.40
C ALA A 122 -3.54 14.09 -22.13
N ASN A 123 -2.32 14.60 -22.33
CA ASN A 123 -1.24 13.86 -22.98
C ASN A 123 -0.73 12.65 -22.16
N LEU A 124 -1.08 12.54 -20.89
CA LEU A 124 -0.77 11.40 -20.04
C LEU A 124 -2.01 10.55 -19.75
N SER A 125 -3.14 11.19 -19.38
CA SER A 125 -4.35 10.49 -18.97
C SER A 125 -5.07 9.76 -20.12
N SER A 126 -4.95 10.26 -21.36
CA SER A 126 -5.62 9.68 -22.54
C SER A 126 -4.75 8.69 -23.31
N MET A 127 -3.59 8.31 -22.78
CA MET A 127 -2.66 7.42 -23.48
C MET A 127 -3.01 5.96 -23.22
N HIS A 128 -3.29 5.20 -24.28
CA HIS A 128 -3.55 3.77 -24.16
C HIS A 128 -2.27 2.98 -23.84
N PRO A 129 -2.29 1.97 -22.93
CA PRO A 129 -1.11 1.19 -22.53
C PRO A 129 -0.36 0.51 -23.67
N PHE A 130 -1.05 0.16 -24.75
CA PHE A 130 -0.49 -0.49 -25.94
C PHE A 130 -0.26 0.47 -27.12
N SER A 131 -0.24 1.78 -26.87
CA SER A 131 0.11 2.74 -27.92
C SER A 131 1.54 2.50 -28.43
N PRO A 132 1.80 2.71 -29.75
CA PRO A 132 3.12 2.51 -30.32
C PRO A 132 4.22 3.32 -29.61
N PRO A 133 5.45 2.79 -29.51
CA PRO A 133 6.56 3.46 -28.78
C PRO A 133 6.90 4.86 -29.31
N ASP A 134 6.77 5.10 -30.60
CA ASP A 134 6.99 6.41 -31.22
C ASP A 134 5.96 7.46 -30.81
N GLN A 135 4.76 7.05 -30.39
CA GLN A 135 3.68 7.91 -29.88
C GLN A 135 3.77 8.12 -28.36
N THR A 136 4.52 7.30 -27.64
CA THR A 136 4.60 7.31 -26.15
C THR A 136 5.92 7.81 -25.60
N LYS A 137 6.67 8.63 -26.35
CA LYS A 137 8.01 9.11 -25.96
C LYS A 137 8.04 9.79 -24.57
N GLY A 138 6.98 10.55 -24.23
CA GLY A 138 6.85 11.20 -22.91
C GLY A 138 6.77 10.18 -21.78
N TYR A 139 5.90 9.19 -21.90
CA TYR A 139 5.81 8.08 -20.93
C TYR A 139 7.08 7.28 -20.84
N SER A 140 7.68 6.93 -21.97
CA SER A 140 8.96 6.21 -22.01
C SER A 140 10.05 6.96 -21.27
N LYS A 141 10.07 8.31 -21.34
CA LYS A 141 11.00 9.15 -20.59
C LYS A 141 10.74 9.12 -19.09
N ILE A 142 9.47 9.23 -18.65
CA ILE A 142 9.07 9.13 -17.25
C ILE A 142 9.48 7.77 -16.67
N ILE A 143 9.18 6.67 -17.36
CA ILE A 143 9.49 5.33 -16.94
C ILE A 143 11.01 5.11 -16.85
N SER A 144 11.76 5.53 -17.86
CA SER A 144 13.22 5.42 -17.87
C SER A 144 13.89 6.24 -16.76
N ASP A 145 13.38 7.45 -16.46
CA ASP A 145 13.85 8.24 -15.33
C ASP A 145 13.59 7.54 -14.00
N LEU A 146 12.36 7.04 -13.81
CA LEU A 146 11.99 6.30 -12.61
C LEU A 146 12.82 5.01 -12.43
N GLU A 147 13.00 4.24 -13.50
CA GLU A 147 13.84 3.04 -13.48
C GLU A 147 15.25 3.38 -13.01
N LYS A 148 15.87 4.39 -13.61
CA LYS A 148 17.21 4.86 -13.24
C LYS A 148 17.26 5.31 -11.78
N TRP A 149 16.32 6.16 -11.34
CA TRP A 149 16.33 6.70 -9.99
C TRP A 149 16.07 5.64 -8.93
N ILE A 150 15.11 4.75 -9.17
CA ILE A 150 14.81 3.65 -8.23
C ILE A 150 15.98 2.68 -8.17
N SER A 151 16.57 2.29 -9.31
CA SER A 151 17.79 1.46 -9.35
C SER A 151 18.91 2.09 -8.52
N GLU A 152 19.11 3.40 -8.64
CA GLU A 152 20.13 4.10 -7.86
C GLU A 152 19.80 4.18 -6.37
N ILE A 153 18.52 4.40 -6.00
CA ILE A 153 18.05 4.47 -4.61
C ILE A 153 18.25 3.11 -3.92
N VAL A 154 17.87 2.03 -4.56
CA VAL A 154 17.94 0.69 -3.95
C VAL A 154 19.29 -0.02 -4.18
N GLY A 155 20.12 0.46 -5.12
CA GLY A 155 21.40 -0.15 -5.46
C GLY A 155 21.27 -1.49 -6.21
N LEU A 156 20.19 -1.66 -6.99
CA LEU A 156 19.91 -2.83 -7.80
C LEU A 156 19.91 -2.46 -9.29
N LYS A 157 20.05 -3.46 -10.19
CA LYS A 157 20.35 -3.23 -11.61
C LYS A 157 19.17 -2.76 -12.44
N SER A 158 18.01 -3.41 -12.28
CA SER A 158 16.83 -3.21 -13.12
C SER A 158 15.57 -3.12 -12.31
N VAL A 159 14.54 -2.46 -12.87
CA VAL A 159 13.22 -2.29 -12.22
C VAL A 159 12.12 -2.65 -13.22
N SER A 160 11.12 -3.40 -12.78
CA SER A 160 9.87 -3.60 -13.51
C SER A 160 8.73 -2.88 -12.79
N PHE A 161 7.95 -2.07 -13.53
CA PHE A 161 6.76 -1.38 -13.03
C PHE A 161 5.47 -2.17 -13.29
N GLN A 162 5.58 -3.41 -13.72
CA GLN A 162 4.41 -4.21 -14.10
C GLN A 162 3.50 -4.55 -12.91
N PRO A 163 4.01 -4.85 -11.68
CA PRO A 163 3.14 -5.17 -10.56
C PRO A 163 2.23 -4.01 -10.15
N ASN A 164 0.93 -4.30 -9.93
CA ASN A 164 -0.10 -3.32 -9.57
C ASN A 164 -0.26 -3.13 -8.05
N ALA A 165 0.47 -3.89 -7.24
CA ALA A 165 0.43 -3.80 -5.78
C ALA A 165 1.75 -4.30 -5.18
N GLY A 166 1.99 -4.01 -3.88
CA GLY A 166 3.14 -4.56 -3.15
C GLY A 166 3.16 -6.08 -3.15
N SER A 167 2.04 -6.73 -2.82
CA SER A 167 1.91 -8.19 -2.84
C SER A 167 2.15 -8.79 -4.24
N GLN A 168 1.75 -8.11 -5.30
CA GLN A 168 2.06 -8.55 -6.66
C GLN A 168 3.54 -8.36 -6.99
N GLY A 169 4.19 -7.33 -6.43
CA GLY A 169 5.65 -7.16 -6.48
C GLY A 169 6.38 -8.25 -5.70
N GLU A 170 5.84 -8.67 -4.53
CA GLU A 170 6.34 -9.83 -3.79
C GLU A 170 6.32 -11.08 -4.65
N PHE A 171 5.16 -11.39 -5.23
CA PHE A 171 4.99 -12.53 -6.11
C PHE A 171 5.93 -12.49 -7.31
N ALA A 172 6.02 -11.35 -8.01
CA ALA A 172 6.88 -11.17 -9.17
C ALA A 172 8.37 -11.38 -8.86
N GLY A 173 8.83 -10.85 -7.72
CA GLY A 173 10.23 -11.00 -7.29
C GLY A 173 10.58 -12.45 -6.91
N LEU A 174 9.66 -13.13 -6.23
CA LEU A 174 9.84 -14.56 -5.90
C LEU A 174 9.74 -15.46 -7.12
N LEU A 175 8.87 -15.14 -8.09
CA LEU A 175 8.85 -15.82 -9.39
C LEU A 175 10.19 -15.66 -10.14
N ALA A 176 10.80 -14.47 -10.10
CA ALA A 176 12.11 -14.26 -10.72
C ALA A 176 13.19 -15.15 -10.11
N ILE A 177 13.19 -15.30 -8.78
CA ILE A 177 14.10 -16.22 -8.08
C ILE A 177 13.82 -17.67 -8.48
N ASN A 178 12.55 -18.08 -8.48
CA ASN A 178 12.18 -19.46 -8.86
C ASN A 178 12.57 -19.77 -10.31
N SER A 179 12.27 -18.86 -11.26
CA SER A 179 12.63 -19.01 -12.67
C SER A 179 14.14 -19.08 -12.90
N TYR A 180 14.92 -18.33 -12.11
CA TYR A 180 16.38 -18.47 -12.14
C TYR A 180 16.81 -19.89 -11.81
N PHE A 181 16.35 -20.47 -10.69
CA PHE A 181 16.72 -21.83 -10.29
C PHE A 181 16.23 -22.89 -11.29
N GLU A 182 15.02 -22.72 -11.83
CA GLU A 182 14.50 -23.59 -12.89
C GLU A 182 15.40 -23.57 -14.13
N SER A 183 15.86 -22.39 -14.55
CA SER A 183 16.77 -22.22 -15.69
C SER A 183 18.13 -22.86 -15.47
N LYS A 184 18.55 -23.04 -14.20
CA LYS A 184 19.81 -23.72 -13.81
C LYS A 184 19.61 -25.21 -13.53
N GLY A 185 18.39 -25.71 -13.57
CA GLY A 185 18.09 -27.11 -13.22
C GLY A 185 18.15 -27.39 -11.70
N GLU A 186 18.20 -26.35 -10.86
CA GLU A 186 18.28 -26.45 -9.39
C GLU A 186 16.89 -26.56 -8.76
N LEU A 187 16.10 -27.55 -9.18
CA LEU A 187 14.69 -27.71 -8.83
C LEU A 187 14.41 -27.98 -7.34
N LEU A 188 15.44 -28.34 -6.57
CA LEU A 188 15.32 -28.58 -5.13
C LEU A 188 15.29 -27.28 -4.29
N ARG A 189 15.65 -26.12 -4.83
CA ARG A 189 15.70 -24.84 -4.13
C ARG A 189 14.32 -24.21 -3.95
N LYS A 190 13.47 -24.91 -3.21
CA LYS A 190 12.05 -24.52 -2.99
C LYS A 190 11.77 -24.03 -1.56
N LYS A 191 12.77 -23.90 -0.69
CA LYS A 191 12.58 -23.38 0.67
C LYS A 191 12.76 -21.87 0.71
N CYS A 192 11.73 -21.15 1.24
CA CYS A 192 11.79 -19.73 1.53
C CYS A 192 11.78 -19.52 3.04
N LEU A 193 12.85 -18.96 3.57
CA LEU A 193 12.94 -18.58 4.98
C LEU A 193 12.24 -17.26 5.20
N ILE A 194 11.35 -17.17 6.19
CA ILE A 194 10.55 -15.96 6.48
C ILE A 194 10.52 -15.71 8.00
N PRO A 195 11.01 -14.56 8.51
CA PRO A 195 10.93 -14.22 9.91
C PRO A 195 9.48 -14.10 10.40
N LYS A 196 9.21 -14.43 11.65
CA LYS A 196 7.89 -14.29 12.28
C LYS A 196 7.37 -12.85 12.27
N SER A 197 8.27 -11.87 12.21
CA SER A 197 7.94 -10.45 12.08
C SER A 197 7.44 -10.05 10.70
N ALA A 198 7.54 -10.91 9.68
CA ALA A 198 7.14 -10.57 8.31
C ALA A 198 5.64 -10.30 8.20
N HIS A 199 5.26 -9.44 7.25
CA HIS A 199 3.86 -9.19 6.92
C HIS A 199 3.17 -10.48 6.46
N GLY A 200 1.88 -10.63 6.75
CA GLY A 200 1.12 -11.84 6.42
C GLY A 200 1.06 -12.18 4.93
N THR A 201 1.24 -11.20 4.03
CA THR A 201 1.31 -11.42 2.58
C THR A 201 2.60 -12.13 2.14
N ASN A 202 3.70 -12.00 2.90
CA ASN A 202 4.98 -12.60 2.53
C ASN A 202 4.92 -14.12 2.40
N PRO A 203 4.43 -14.89 3.41
CA PRO A 203 4.27 -16.33 3.26
C PRO A 203 3.27 -16.71 2.17
N ALA A 204 2.18 -15.96 1.98
CA ALA A 204 1.21 -16.21 0.92
C ALA A 204 1.85 -16.07 -0.47
N SER A 205 2.58 -14.98 -0.72
CA SER A 205 3.31 -14.74 -1.97
C SER A 205 4.37 -15.82 -2.23
N ALA A 206 5.06 -16.29 -1.18
CA ALA A 206 6.05 -17.36 -1.30
C ALA A 206 5.41 -18.69 -1.75
N VAL A 207 4.29 -19.07 -1.14
CA VAL A 207 3.53 -20.28 -1.54
C VAL A 207 3.01 -20.15 -2.96
N MET A 208 2.46 -19.02 -3.35
CA MET A 208 1.98 -18.75 -4.72
C MET A 208 3.11 -18.86 -5.75
N ALA A 209 4.32 -18.43 -5.40
CA ALA A 209 5.51 -18.53 -6.26
C ALA A 209 6.15 -19.93 -6.28
N GLY A 210 5.55 -20.91 -5.58
CA GLY A 210 6.00 -22.30 -5.57
C GLY A 210 7.11 -22.62 -4.53
N PHE A 211 7.23 -21.80 -3.48
CA PHE A 211 8.13 -22.05 -2.37
C PHE A 211 7.41 -22.69 -1.17
N ASP A 212 8.14 -23.51 -0.44
CA ASP A 212 7.74 -24.00 0.89
C ASP A 212 8.28 -23.02 1.93
N VAL A 213 7.40 -22.49 2.77
CA VAL A 213 7.76 -21.52 3.81
C VAL A 213 8.38 -22.20 5.02
N LEU A 214 9.54 -21.67 5.44
CA LEU A 214 10.20 -22.02 6.70
C LEU A 214 10.25 -20.76 7.58
N THR A 215 9.47 -20.75 8.66
CA THR A 215 9.46 -19.64 9.60
C THR A 215 10.78 -19.56 10.37
N VAL A 216 11.32 -18.35 10.55
CA VAL A 216 12.50 -18.05 11.37
C VAL A 216 12.03 -17.28 12.60
N GLU A 217 12.55 -17.66 13.76
CA GLU A 217 12.21 -16.98 15.04
C GLU A 217 12.80 -15.56 15.07
N CYS A 218 12.23 -14.73 15.95
CA CYS A 218 12.78 -13.43 16.33
C CYS A 218 13.24 -13.48 17.77
N ASP A 219 14.26 -12.70 18.11
CA ASP A 219 14.75 -12.54 19.48
C ASP A 219 13.86 -11.58 20.30
N ASP A 220 14.13 -11.47 21.60
CA ASP A 220 13.37 -10.59 22.50
C ASP A 220 13.55 -9.09 22.23
N GLU A 221 14.56 -8.73 21.43
CA GLU A 221 14.83 -7.35 20.99
C GLU A 221 14.16 -7.02 19.64
N GLY A 222 13.48 -7.99 19.02
CA GLY A 222 12.75 -7.82 17.77
C GLY A 222 13.60 -8.01 16.50
N ASN A 223 14.83 -8.52 16.63
CA ASN A 223 15.68 -8.90 15.50
C ASN A 223 15.42 -10.35 15.06
N ILE A 224 15.95 -10.73 13.91
CA ILE A 224 15.96 -12.12 13.46
C ILE A 224 16.86 -12.94 14.40
N ASP A 225 16.37 -14.05 14.93
CA ASP A 225 17.19 -14.99 15.68
C ASP A 225 18.23 -15.65 14.76
N PHE A 226 19.44 -15.12 14.80
CA PHE A 226 20.54 -15.57 13.95
C PHE A 226 20.95 -17.03 14.20
N GLN A 227 20.74 -17.53 15.42
CA GLN A 227 21.04 -18.91 15.78
C GLN A 227 20.02 -19.85 15.12
N ASP A 228 18.72 -19.56 15.24
CA ASP A 228 17.67 -20.34 14.60
C ASP A 228 17.82 -20.30 13.07
N LEU A 229 18.10 -19.12 12.50
CA LEU A 229 18.38 -18.97 11.07
C LEU A 229 19.55 -19.87 10.64
N SER A 230 20.68 -19.83 11.38
CA SER A 230 21.88 -20.63 11.04
C SER A 230 21.62 -22.13 11.10
N ILE A 231 20.85 -22.60 12.10
CA ILE A 231 20.45 -24.01 12.20
C ILE A 231 19.64 -24.44 10.98
N LYS A 232 18.66 -23.61 10.57
CA LYS A 232 17.79 -23.89 9.41
C LYS A 232 18.58 -23.88 8.10
N VAL A 233 19.47 -22.89 7.94
CA VAL A 233 20.35 -22.82 6.76
C VAL A 233 21.21 -24.07 6.66
N LYS A 234 21.87 -24.48 7.75
CA LYS A 234 22.67 -25.69 7.76
C LYS A 234 21.85 -26.97 7.50
N LYS A 235 20.62 -27.04 8.00
CA LYS A 235 19.75 -28.21 7.84
C LYS A 235 19.23 -28.38 6.42
N PHE A 236 18.91 -27.28 5.73
CA PHE A 236 18.25 -27.30 4.43
C PHE A 236 19.19 -26.89 3.27
N ASP A 237 20.37 -26.38 3.55
CA ASP A 237 21.46 -26.00 2.65
C ASP A 237 21.04 -25.82 1.16
N ASN A 238 21.23 -26.85 0.33
CA ASN A 238 20.94 -26.82 -1.10
C ASN A 238 19.44 -26.77 -1.47
N GLN A 239 18.54 -26.73 -0.50
CA GLN A 239 17.12 -26.58 -0.72
C GLN A 239 16.65 -25.12 -0.54
N ILE A 240 17.50 -24.26 0.03
CA ILE A 240 17.15 -22.85 0.26
C ILE A 240 17.23 -22.10 -1.06
N GLY A 241 16.09 -21.57 -1.49
CA GLY A 241 16.00 -20.68 -2.65
C GLY A 241 16.00 -19.22 -2.24
N ALA A 242 15.29 -18.85 -1.16
CA ALA A 242 15.17 -17.47 -0.74
C ALA A 242 15.14 -17.30 0.79
N LEU A 243 15.60 -16.14 1.26
CA LEU A 243 15.19 -15.52 2.51
C LEU A 243 14.37 -14.27 2.15
N MET A 244 13.15 -14.16 2.67
CA MET A 244 12.31 -12.97 2.51
C MET A 244 12.23 -12.22 3.84
N LEU A 245 12.66 -10.98 3.87
CA LEU A 245 12.73 -10.16 5.08
C LEU A 245 12.26 -8.74 4.82
N THR A 246 11.87 -8.04 5.87
CA THR A 246 11.56 -6.59 5.89
C THR A 246 12.67 -5.85 6.62
N TYR A 247 13.12 -4.70 6.10
CA TYR A 247 14.16 -3.88 6.74
C TYR A 247 13.85 -2.38 6.57
N PRO A 248 13.85 -1.58 7.67
CA PRO A 248 13.82 -2.04 9.06
C PRO A 248 12.69 -3.03 9.29
N SER A 249 12.81 -3.87 10.33
CA SER A 249 11.78 -4.89 10.61
C SER A 249 10.45 -4.24 10.99
N THR A 250 9.36 -4.98 10.85
CA THR A 250 8.02 -4.56 11.32
C THR A 250 7.94 -4.39 12.84
N HIS A 251 8.98 -4.81 13.57
CA HIS A 251 9.15 -4.48 15.00
C HIS A 251 9.66 -3.05 15.23
N GLY A 252 9.87 -2.25 14.17
CA GLY A 252 10.35 -0.87 14.25
C GLY A 252 11.83 -0.75 14.59
N VAL A 253 12.65 -1.77 14.31
CA VAL A 253 14.08 -1.77 14.60
C VAL A 253 14.92 -2.08 13.38
N PHE A 254 16.12 -1.47 13.32
CA PHE A 254 17.13 -1.80 12.32
C PHE A 254 17.87 -3.07 12.75
N GLU A 255 17.73 -4.14 11.95
CA GLU A 255 18.46 -5.40 12.16
C GLU A 255 19.98 -5.18 12.10
N LEU A 256 20.65 -5.43 13.23
CA LEU A 256 22.08 -5.14 13.35
C LEU A 256 22.96 -6.09 12.55
N GLN A 257 22.50 -7.30 12.32
CA GLN A 257 23.25 -8.34 11.63
C GLN A 257 22.88 -8.53 10.17
N ILE A 258 22.17 -7.55 9.58
CA ILE A 258 21.60 -7.67 8.23
C ILE A 258 22.61 -8.18 7.18
N ARG A 259 23.85 -7.69 7.20
CA ARG A 259 24.90 -8.17 6.27
C ARG A 259 25.27 -9.61 6.51
N LYS A 260 25.45 -10.04 7.77
CA LYS A 260 25.75 -11.43 8.10
C LYS A 260 24.63 -12.38 7.72
N ILE A 261 23.38 -11.89 7.84
CA ILE A 261 22.19 -12.64 7.42
C ILE A 261 22.22 -12.84 5.91
N CYS A 262 22.46 -11.78 5.13
CA CYS A 262 22.58 -11.86 3.68
C CYS A 262 23.75 -12.79 3.26
N ASP A 263 24.93 -12.61 3.85
CA ASP A 263 26.12 -13.42 3.57
C ASP A 263 25.87 -14.91 3.86
N LEU A 264 25.14 -15.23 4.93
CA LEU A 264 24.78 -16.59 5.29
C LEU A 264 23.89 -17.24 4.22
N ILE A 265 22.90 -16.54 3.69
CA ILE A 265 22.02 -17.04 2.64
C ILE A 265 22.79 -17.23 1.33
N HIS A 266 23.63 -16.27 0.97
CA HIS A 266 24.48 -16.36 -0.22
C HIS A 266 25.50 -17.50 -0.13
N SER A 267 26.00 -17.82 1.08
CA SER A 267 26.97 -18.91 1.27
C SER A 267 26.41 -20.27 0.88
N VAL A 268 25.10 -20.45 0.87
CA VAL A 268 24.42 -21.67 0.43
C VAL A 268 23.78 -21.52 -0.96
N GLY A 269 24.03 -20.41 -1.67
CA GLY A 269 23.55 -20.14 -3.02
C GLY A 269 22.08 -19.72 -3.08
N GLY A 270 21.46 -19.33 -1.96
CA GLY A 270 20.13 -18.72 -1.89
C GLY A 270 20.16 -17.23 -2.22
N PHE A 271 18.99 -16.63 -2.49
CA PHE A 271 18.82 -15.20 -2.74
C PHE A 271 18.12 -14.50 -1.57
N VAL A 272 18.41 -13.21 -1.41
CA VAL A 272 17.78 -12.37 -0.39
C VAL A 272 16.73 -11.47 -1.03
N TYR A 273 15.47 -11.68 -0.65
CA TYR A 273 14.33 -10.84 -1.01
C TYR A 273 14.06 -9.83 0.10
N LEU A 274 13.98 -8.54 -0.25
CA LEU A 274 13.58 -7.48 0.66
C LEU A 274 12.13 -7.05 0.38
N ASP A 275 11.29 -7.15 1.39
CA ASP A 275 10.03 -6.41 1.43
C ASP A 275 10.33 -4.92 1.66
N GLY A 276 10.12 -4.13 0.60
CA GLY A 276 10.43 -2.70 0.58
C GLY A 276 9.33 -1.81 1.16
N ALA A 277 8.36 -2.37 1.88
CA ALA A 277 7.29 -1.57 2.52
C ALA A 277 7.86 -0.49 3.45
N ASN A 278 8.96 -0.77 4.14
CA ASN A 278 9.62 0.13 5.08
C ASN A 278 10.77 0.96 4.46
N LEU A 279 10.81 1.09 3.14
CA LEU A 279 11.87 1.84 2.45
C LEU A 279 11.90 3.33 2.85
N ASN A 280 10.83 3.87 3.40
CA ASN A 280 10.76 5.24 3.93
C ASN A 280 11.83 5.53 5.00
N ALA A 281 12.35 4.50 5.66
CA ALA A 281 13.47 4.61 6.61
C ALA A 281 14.85 4.42 5.97
N GLN A 282 14.95 4.24 4.65
CA GLN A 282 16.21 3.88 4.00
C GLN A 282 16.65 4.87 2.91
N VAL A 283 15.72 5.50 2.19
CA VAL A 283 16.00 6.33 1.02
C VAL A 283 17.04 7.41 1.32
N GLY A 284 18.14 7.39 0.58
CA GLY A 284 19.24 8.34 0.74
C GLY A 284 20.16 8.11 1.94
N LEU A 285 19.86 7.14 2.81
CA LEU A 285 20.68 6.74 3.96
C LEU A 285 21.41 5.42 3.72
N CYS A 286 20.74 4.41 3.17
CA CYS A 286 21.35 3.15 2.77
C CYS A 286 20.68 2.61 1.50
N LYS A 287 21.37 1.66 0.84
CA LYS A 287 20.90 1.02 -0.38
C LYS A 287 20.77 -0.48 -0.14
N PRO A 288 19.60 -1.09 -0.36
CA PRO A 288 19.41 -2.54 -0.21
C PRO A 288 20.48 -3.40 -0.88
N GLY A 289 20.80 -3.14 -2.13
CA GLY A 289 21.85 -3.87 -2.86
C GLY A 289 23.23 -3.82 -2.20
N ASN A 290 23.56 -2.76 -1.45
CA ASN A 290 24.86 -2.61 -0.80
C ASN A 290 25.04 -3.48 0.44
N TYR A 291 23.95 -3.97 1.05
CA TYR A 291 24.06 -4.87 2.19
C TYR A 291 23.67 -6.32 1.86
N GLY A 292 23.42 -6.63 0.58
CA GLY A 292 23.27 -8.00 0.11
C GLY A 292 21.86 -8.40 -0.32
N VAL A 293 20.98 -7.44 -0.61
CA VAL A 293 19.66 -7.72 -1.20
C VAL A 293 19.79 -7.99 -2.69
N ASP A 294 19.14 -9.03 -3.19
CA ASP A 294 19.13 -9.43 -4.60
C ASP A 294 17.87 -8.97 -5.34
N VAL A 295 16.73 -8.93 -4.64
CA VAL A 295 15.46 -8.45 -5.18
C VAL A 295 14.66 -7.72 -4.11
N CYS A 296 13.99 -6.64 -4.51
CA CYS A 296 13.21 -5.80 -3.62
C CYS A 296 11.97 -5.31 -4.34
N HIS A 297 10.77 -5.46 -3.77
CA HIS A 297 9.64 -4.67 -4.22
C HIS A 297 9.57 -3.34 -3.48
N LEU A 298 8.89 -2.38 -4.08
CA LEU A 298 8.66 -1.06 -3.51
C LEU A 298 7.17 -0.75 -3.49
N ASN A 299 6.73 -0.07 -2.44
CA ASN A 299 5.37 0.45 -2.36
C ASN A 299 5.40 1.95 -2.68
N LEU A 300 5.16 2.34 -3.95
CA LEU A 300 5.20 3.75 -4.33
C LEU A 300 4.10 4.57 -3.63
N HIS A 301 3.00 3.92 -3.23
CA HIS A 301 1.93 4.51 -2.44
C HIS A 301 2.26 4.68 -0.95
N LYS A 302 3.46 4.29 -0.51
CA LYS A 302 4.01 4.55 0.83
C LYS A 302 5.11 5.59 0.76
N THR A 303 6.29 5.19 0.29
CA THR A 303 7.51 6.01 0.29
C THR A 303 7.51 7.11 -0.76
N PHE A 304 6.85 6.92 -1.93
CA PHE A 304 6.96 7.79 -3.10
C PHE A 304 5.64 8.49 -3.48
N CYS A 305 4.83 8.81 -2.49
CA CYS A 305 3.73 9.78 -2.55
C CYS A 305 2.54 9.44 -3.47
N ILE A 306 2.43 8.24 -4.00
CA ILE A 306 1.19 7.85 -4.67
C ILE A 306 0.10 7.72 -3.59
N PRO A 307 -1.08 8.35 -3.75
CA PRO A 307 -2.18 8.19 -2.81
C PRO A 307 -2.61 6.72 -2.67
N HIS A 308 -3.04 6.31 -1.47
CA HIS A 308 -3.57 4.96 -1.24
C HIS A 308 -4.91 4.73 -1.95
N GLY A 309 -5.61 5.80 -2.31
CA GLY A 309 -6.71 5.83 -3.28
C GLY A 309 -7.96 5.07 -2.90
N GLY A 310 -8.20 4.74 -1.63
CA GLY A 310 -9.40 4.04 -1.19
C GLY A 310 -9.62 2.71 -1.93
N GLY A 311 -8.54 1.96 -2.19
CA GLY A 311 -8.55 0.73 -3.00
C GLY A 311 -8.31 0.96 -4.49
N GLY A 312 -8.12 2.22 -4.93
CA GLY A 312 -7.80 2.58 -6.32
C GLY A 312 -6.35 2.39 -6.66
N PRO A 313 -5.94 2.69 -7.93
CA PRO A 313 -4.85 2.00 -8.58
C PRO A 313 -3.58 2.01 -7.72
N GLY A 314 -2.99 0.82 -7.56
CA GLY A 314 -1.72 0.64 -6.88
C GLY A 314 -0.59 0.39 -7.87
N VAL A 315 0.64 0.47 -7.38
CA VAL A 315 1.83 0.02 -8.10
C VAL A 315 2.90 -0.43 -7.11
N GLY A 316 3.46 -1.60 -7.36
CA GLY A 316 4.51 -2.21 -6.53
C GLY A 316 5.71 -2.63 -7.38
N PRO A 317 6.54 -1.69 -7.85
CA PRO A 317 7.69 -2.03 -8.67
C PRO A 317 8.59 -3.05 -8.00
N VAL A 318 9.19 -3.90 -8.79
CA VAL A 318 10.19 -4.86 -8.33
C VAL A 318 11.53 -4.55 -8.96
N ALA A 319 12.56 -4.38 -8.11
CA ALA A 319 13.94 -4.15 -8.51
C ALA A 319 14.77 -5.42 -8.27
N ALA A 320 15.72 -5.71 -9.15
CA ALA A 320 16.53 -6.92 -9.06
C ALA A 320 18.02 -6.66 -9.36
N SER A 321 18.86 -7.54 -8.79
CA SER A 321 20.29 -7.64 -9.09
C SER A 321 20.51 -8.00 -10.56
N GLU A 322 21.75 -7.87 -11.03
CA GLU A 322 22.12 -8.22 -12.40
C GLU A 322 21.80 -9.68 -12.72
N THR A 323 21.98 -10.57 -11.76
CA THR A 323 21.69 -12.02 -11.91
C THR A 323 20.21 -12.30 -12.12
N LEU A 324 19.32 -11.58 -11.42
CA LEU A 324 17.87 -11.79 -11.48
C LEU A 324 17.15 -10.89 -12.50
N SER A 325 17.83 -9.85 -13.03
CA SER A 325 17.26 -8.93 -14.02
C SER A 325 16.61 -9.61 -15.23
N PRO A 326 17.21 -10.68 -15.83
CA PRO A 326 16.62 -11.36 -16.99
C PRO A 326 15.30 -12.08 -16.70
N TYR A 327 14.95 -12.28 -15.42
CA TYR A 327 13.78 -13.03 -14.97
C TYR A 327 12.67 -12.10 -14.44
N LEU A 328 12.88 -10.77 -14.47
CA LEU A 328 11.83 -9.82 -14.12
C LEU A 328 10.65 -9.88 -15.11
N PRO A 329 9.44 -9.49 -14.69
CA PRO A 329 8.27 -9.49 -15.57
C PRO A 329 8.51 -8.69 -16.85
N ALA A 330 8.26 -9.32 -18.00
CA ALA A 330 8.28 -8.71 -19.32
C ALA A 330 6.90 -8.85 -20.00
N HIS A 331 6.72 -8.27 -21.19
CA HIS A 331 5.44 -8.31 -21.89
C HIS A 331 5.60 -8.81 -23.33
N SER A 332 4.97 -9.93 -23.65
CA SER A 332 5.15 -10.64 -24.92
C SER A 332 4.84 -9.81 -26.19
N LEU A 333 3.92 -8.85 -26.09
CA LEU A 333 3.53 -7.98 -27.23
C LEU A 333 4.39 -6.71 -27.35
N MET A 334 5.20 -6.39 -26.36
CA MET A 334 5.90 -5.11 -26.27
C MET A 334 7.42 -5.25 -26.18
N ASP A 335 7.93 -6.45 -25.86
CA ASP A 335 9.35 -6.72 -25.67
C ASP A 335 9.86 -7.71 -26.73
N ASN A 336 10.83 -7.27 -27.53
CA ASN A 336 11.38 -8.07 -28.62
C ASN A 336 12.37 -9.18 -28.17
N ASN A 337 12.75 -9.20 -26.88
CA ASN A 337 13.76 -10.14 -26.33
C ASN A 337 13.15 -10.94 -25.16
N LEU A 338 12.34 -11.93 -25.45
CA LEU A 338 11.66 -12.78 -24.48
C LEU A 338 12.44 -14.03 -24.07
N SER A 339 13.77 -14.04 -24.14
CA SER A 339 14.53 -15.28 -24.01
C SER A 339 14.33 -16.04 -22.69
N ASN A 340 13.91 -15.40 -21.59
CA ASN A 340 13.76 -16.06 -20.27
C ASN A 340 12.59 -15.57 -19.40
N SER A 341 11.74 -14.64 -19.86
CA SER A 341 10.73 -14.03 -19.02
C SER A 341 9.30 -14.38 -19.47
N PHE A 342 8.75 -15.43 -18.86
CA PHE A 342 7.32 -15.77 -18.95
C PHE A 342 6.51 -15.23 -17.78
N ASN A 343 7.13 -14.44 -16.90
CA ASN A 343 6.56 -14.04 -15.61
C ASN A 343 5.85 -12.69 -15.69
N PHE A 344 4.87 -12.53 -16.57
CA PHE A 344 4.01 -11.34 -16.51
C PHE A 344 2.94 -11.52 -15.42
N VAL A 345 2.73 -10.45 -14.65
CA VAL A 345 1.81 -10.42 -13.50
C VAL A 345 0.64 -9.45 -13.71
N SER A 346 0.65 -8.68 -14.80
CA SER A 346 -0.46 -7.81 -15.18
C SER A 346 -0.60 -7.73 -16.71
N SER A 347 -1.79 -7.28 -17.17
CA SER A 347 -2.12 -7.17 -18.60
C SER A 347 -1.31 -6.11 -19.32
N ALA A 348 -0.92 -5.02 -18.63
CA ALA A 348 -0.15 -3.93 -19.21
C ALA A 348 1.32 -4.03 -18.83
N LYS A 349 2.22 -3.65 -19.76
CA LYS A 349 3.67 -3.70 -19.56
C LYS A 349 4.15 -2.97 -18.29
N HIS A 350 3.52 -1.87 -17.96
CA HIS A 350 3.89 -1.02 -16.83
C HIS A 350 2.77 -0.92 -15.78
N GLY A 351 1.91 -1.93 -15.70
CA GLY A 351 0.83 -2.00 -14.72
C GLY A 351 -0.03 -0.73 -14.72
N SER A 352 -0.19 -0.10 -13.57
CA SER A 352 -0.95 1.14 -13.39
C SER A 352 -0.12 2.36 -13.83
N ALA A 353 0.25 2.45 -15.10
CA ALA A 353 1.17 3.47 -15.63
C ALA A 353 0.69 4.91 -15.38
N SER A 354 -0.63 5.14 -15.34
CA SER A 354 -1.23 6.48 -15.18
C SER A 354 -0.83 7.20 -13.89
N ILE A 355 -0.44 6.47 -12.83
CA ILE A 355 -0.04 7.04 -11.53
C ILE A 355 1.48 7.15 -11.35
N LEU A 356 2.29 6.57 -12.23
CA LEU A 356 3.75 6.70 -12.19
C LEU A 356 4.25 8.15 -12.24
N PRO A 357 3.60 9.07 -12.99
CA PRO A 357 3.97 10.48 -12.99
C PRO A 357 4.00 11.14 -11.60
N ILE A 358 3.22 10.66 -10.64
CA ILE A 358 3.21 11.17 -9.25
C ILE A 358 4.56 10.95 -8.60
N SER A 359 5.05 9.71 -8.58
CA SER A 359 6.37 9.40 -8.01
C SER A 359 7.52 10.05 -8.79
N TRP A 360 7.38 10.17 -10.11
CA TRP A 360 8.36 10.89 -10.94
C TRP A 360 8.44 12.35 -10.53
N MET A 361 7.29 13.01 -10.34
CA MET A 361 7.22 14.41 -9.91
C MET A 361 7.81 14.57 -8.51
N TYR A 362 7.43 13.72 -7.55
CA TYR A 362 7.95 13.72 -6.19
C TYR A 362 9.49 13.63 -6.16
N ILE A 363 10.07 12.63 -6.82
CA ILE A 363 11.51 12.42 -6.84
C ILE A 363 12.21 13.61 -7.52
N LYS A 364 11.64 14.11 -8.62
CA LYS A 364 12.21 15.23 -9.36
C LYS A 364 12.18 16.55 -8.58
N MET A 365 11.10 16.82 -7.85
CA MET A 365 10.96 18.01 -7.02
C MET A 365 11.85 17.95 -5.77
N ALA A 366 11.86 16.79 -5.08
CA ALA A 366 12.65 16.61 -3.87
C ALA A 366 14.16 16.56 -4.13
N GLY A 367 14.57 15.91 -5.21
CA GLY A 367 15.97 15.60 -5.48
C GLY A 367 16.60 14.73 -4.39
N LEU A 368 17.88 14.40 -4.51
CA LEU A 368 18.58 13.56 -3.54
C LEU A 368 18.57 14.14 -2.12
N SER A 369 18.78 15.44 -1.98
CA SER A 369 18.83 16.11 -0.67
C SER A 369 17.47 16.12 0.01
N GLY A 370 16.38 16.35 -0.73
CA GLY A 370 15.01 16.31 -0.23
C GLY A 370 14.61 14.92 0.22
N LEU A 371 14.86 13.90 -0.60
CA LEU A 371 14.58 12.51 -0.26
C LEU A 371 15.31 12.06 1.02
N ARG A 372 16.61 12.39 1.15
CA ARG A 372 17.39 12.10 2.35
C ARG A 372 16.83 12.83 3.58
N LYS A 373 16.43 14.10 3.42
CA LYS A 373 15.83 14.88 4.50
C LYS A 373 14.50 14.28 4.95
N ALA A 374 13.65 13.84 4.01
CA ALA A 374 12.39 13.18 4.29
C ALA A 374 12.60 11.93 5.14
N THR A 375 13.47 11.01 4.72
CA THR A 375 13.82 9.80 5.50
C THR A 375 14.36 10.13 6.89
N SER A 376 15.27 11.12 6.99
CA SER A 376 15.82 11.52 8.29
C SER A 376 14.75 12.09 9.21
N GLN A 377 13.81 12.88 8.67
CA GLN A 377 12.70 13.44 9.44
C GLN A 377 11.73 12.34 9.91
N ALA A 378 11.40 11.36 9.07
CA ALA A 378 10.55 10.24 9.46
C ALA A 378 11.13 9.47 10.66
N ILE A 379 12.44 9.16 10.62
CA ILE A 379 13.12 8.51 11.75
C ILE A 379 13.14 9.42 12.99
N LEU A 380 13.41 10.70 12.84
CA LEU A 380 13.45 11.65 13.94
C LEU A 380 12.07 11.77 14.61
N SER A 381 10.99 11.90 13.85
CA SER A 381 9.63 12.02 14.39
C SER A 381 9.21 10.78 15.17
N ALA A 382 9.50 9.57 14.69
CA ALA A 382 9.21 8.34 15.42
C ALA A 382 10.00 8.24 16.74
N ASN A 383 11.28 8.61 16.74
CA ASN A 383 12.11 8.65 17.94
C ASN A 383 11.66 9.74 18.92
N TYR A 384 11.19 10.88 18.42
CA TYR A 384 10.63 11.93 19.25
C TYR A 384 9.38 11.45 20.00
N ILE A 385 8.43 10.79 19.30
CA ILE A 385 7.24 10.17 19.93
C ILE A 385 7.65 9.12 20.94
N ALA A 386 8.53 8.19 20.59
CA ALA A 386 9.00 7.15 21.50
C ALA A 386 9.64 7.75 22.77
N HIS A 387 10.44 8.83 22.61
CA HIS A 387 11.04 9.53 23.73
C HIS A 387 10.01 10.24 24.62
N SER A 388 9.04 10.93 24.02
CA SER A 388 7.99 11.66 24.74
C SER A 388 7.07 10.73 25.54
N LEU A 389 6.81 9.53 25.01
CA LEU A 389 5.86 8.59 25.61
C LEU A 389 6.49 7.55 26.56
N LYS A 390 7.81 7.35 26.54
CA LYS A 390 8.51 6.27 27.27
C LYS A 390 8.32 6.26 28.78
N HIS A 391 7.97 7.39 29.39
CA HIS A 391 7.75 7.50 30.85
C HIS A 391 6.35 7.05 31.28
N LYS A 392 5.41 7.00 30.32
CA LYS A 392 4.03 6.58 30.57
C LYS A 392 3.74 5.19 29.99
N PHE A 393 4.34 4.89 28.84
CA PHE A 393 4.11 3.65 28.09
C PHE A 393 5.44 2.93 27.82
N LYS A 394 5.40 1.62 27.89
CA LYS A 394 6.55 0.79 27.53
C LYS A 394 6.69 0.75 26.00
N ILE A 395 7.86 1.14 25.47
CA ILE A 395 8.23 0.90 24.08
C ILE A 395 8.70 -0.55 23.99
N LEU A 396 8.00 -1.37 23.18
CA LEU A 396 8.20 -2.83 23.18
C LEU A 396 9.56 -3.22 22.62
N TYR A 397 9.91 -2.70 21.45
CA TYR A 397 11.19 -2.98 20.81
C TYR A 397 12.01 -1.71 20.63
N LYS A 398 13.29 -1.82 20.87
CA LYS A 398 14.25 -0.74 20.70
C LYS A 398 15.55 -1.33 20.21
N GLY A 399 16.12 -0.74 19.17
CA GLY A 399 17.43 -1.11 18.69
C GLY A 399 18.56 -0.61 19.58
N LYS A 400 19.78 -0.69 19.08
CA LYS A 400 20.97 -0.20 19.76
C LYS A 400 20.81 1.27 20.20
N ASN A 401 21.24 1.57 21.41
CA ASN A 401 21.12 2.89 22.05
C ASN A 401 19.66 3.34 22.33
N ASN A 402 18.70 2.42 22.39
CA ASN A 402 17.30 2.69 22.65
C ASN A 402 16.59 3.54 21.57
N PHE A 403 17.08 3.53 20.34
CA PHE A 403 16.42 4.17 19.21
C PHE A 403 15.49 3.18 18.49
N VAL A 404 14.44 3.75 17.88
CA VAL A 404 13.55 3.06 16.96
C VAL A 404 13.85 3.51 15.52
N ALA A 405 13.27 2.82 14.54
CA ALA A 405 13.36 3.21 13.13
C ALA A 405 12.39 4.38 12.83
N HIS A 406 11.58 4.30 11.79
CA HIS A 406 10.58 5.31 11.42
C HIS A 406 9.21 5.08 12.07
N GLU A 407 9.10 4.05 12.88
CA GLU A 407 7.89 3.66 13.63
C GLU A 407 8.27 3.11 15.00
N CYS A 408 7.34 3.13 15.94
CA CYS A 408 7.54 2.56 17.28
C CYS A 408 6.31 1.80 17.77
N ILE A 409 6.52 0.82 18.64
CA ILE A 409 5.45 -0.04 19.19
C ILE A 409 5.29 0.22 20.67
N LEU A 410 4.07 0.59 21.09
CA LEU A 410 3.68 0.70 22.50
C LEU A 410 3.06 -0.61 22.97
N ASP A 411 3.50 -1.10 24.14
CA ASP A 411 3.08 -2.36 24.74
C ASP A 411 1.89 -2.15 25.70
N PHE A 412 0.75 -2.74 25.40
CA PHE A 412 -0.48 -2.69 26.19
C PHE A 412 -0.96 -4.06 26.65
N ARG A 413 -0.11 -5.11 26.57
CA ARG A 413 -0.50 -6.49 26.90
C ARG A 413 -1.07 -6.67 28.30
N ASP A 414 -0.71 -5.83 29.25
CA ASP A 414 -1.23 -5.84 30.62
C ASP A 414 -2.52 -5.02 30.80
N LEU A 415 -2.94 -4.24 29.80
CA LEU A 415 -4.05 -3.30 29.90
C LEU A 415 -5.35 -3.99 30.32
N LYS A 416 -5.69 -5.09 29.65
CA LYS A 416 -6.93 -5.83 29.87
C LYS A 416 -7.02 -6.39 31.28
N SER A 417 -5.93 -6.93 31.81
CA SER A 417 -5.90 -7.49 33.19
C SER A 417 -6.05 -6.41 34.26
N LYS A 418 -5.52 -5.21 34.03
CA LYS A 418 -5.56 -4.10 34.97
C LYS A 418 -6.87 -3.32 34.94
N THR A 419 -7.42 -3.07 33.77
CA THR A 419 -8.53 -2.14 33.56
C THR A 419 -9.78 -2.77 32.93
N GLY A 420 -9.68 -3.93 32.31
CA GLY A 420 -10.72 -4.50 31.45
C GLY A 420 -10.73 -3.96 30.02
N LEU A 421 -9.94 -2.91 29.71
CA LEU A 421 -9.84 -2.29 28.39
C LEU A 421 -8.94 -3.07 27.45
N SER A 422 -9.16 -2.90 26.15
CA SER A 422 -8.34 -3.41 25.06
C SER A 422 -7.73 -2.25 24.26
N VAL A 423 -6.78 -2.53 23.37
CA VAL A 423 -6.23 -1.52 22.44
C VAL A 423 -7.30 -0.98 21.46
N ASN A 424 -8.36 -1.75 21.18
CA ASN A 424 -9.52 -1.27 20.43
C ASN A 424 -10.23 -0.10 21.14
N ASP A 425 -10.29 -0.13 22.46
CA ASP A 425 -10.90 0.94 23.25
C ASP A 425 -10.06 2.22 23.16
N LEU A 426 -8.73 2.07 23.20
CA LEU A 426 -7.81 3.19 23.03
C LEU A 426 -7.89 3.78 21.61
N ALA A 427 -8.01 2.94 20.59
CA ALA A 427 -8.20 3.36 19.22
C ALA A 427 -9.48 4.20 19.06
N LYS A 428 -10.58 3.78 19.68
CA LYS A 428 -11.84 4.56 19.68
C LYS A 428 -11.71 5.86 20.46
N ARG A 429 -10.97 5.86 21.58
CA ARG A 429 -10.75 7.08 22.37
C ARG A 429 -9.92 8.13 21.62
N LEU A 430 -8.94 7.71 20.79
CA LEU A 430 -8.16 8.62 19.95
C LEU A 430 -9.04 9.41 18.95
N ILE A 431 -10.17 8.85 18.51
CA ILE A 431 -11.13 9.59 17.65
C ILE A 431 -11.68 10.83 18.38
N ASP A 432 -11.97 10.73 19.69
CA ASP A 432 -12.42 11.87 20.50
C ASP A 432 -11.34 12.95 20.62
N TYR A 433 -10.06 12.56 20.57
CA TYR A 433 -8.91 13.46 20.47
C TYR A 433 -8.61 13.95 19.06
N SER A 434 -9.50 13.65 18.10
CA SER A 434 -9.36 14.02 16.68
C SER A 434 -8.09 13.45 16.03
N PHE A 435 -7.89 12.14 16.22
CA PHE A 435 -6.89 11.34 15.53
C PHE A 435 -7.50 10.07 14.94
N HIS A 436 -7.05 9.72 13.75
CA HIS A 436 -7.16 8.34 13.30
C HIS A 436 -6.29 7.45 14.18
N ALA A 437 -6.80 6.29 14.55
CA ALA A 437 -6.02 5.36 15.38
C ALA A 437 -4.79 4.84 14.62
N PRO A 438 -3.66 4.61 15.31
CA PRO A 438 -2.55 3.83 14.78
C PRO A 438 -2.95 2.36 14.52
N THR A 439 -2.07 1.60 13.89
CA THR A 439 -2.23 0.14 13.75
C THR A 439 -2.23 -0.52 15.12
N ILE A 440 -3.23 -1.39 15.37
CA ILE A 440 -3.41 -2.08 16.64
C ILE A 440 -3.23 -3.59 16.50
N SER A 441 -2.73 -4.24 17.56
CA SER A 441 -2.57 -5.70 17.68
C SER A 441 -1.78 -6.36 16.55
N TRP A 442 -0.89 -5.62 15.90
CA TRP A 442 0.01 -6.11 14.88
C TRP A 442 1.36 -5.36 14.96
N PRO A 443 2.51 -6.03 14.76
CA PRO A 443 2.73 -7.47 14.58
C PRO A 443 2.58 -8.29 15.88
N VAL A 444 2.42 -7.62 16.99
CA VAL A 444 2.24 -8.24 18.32
C VAL A 444 0.84 -7.95 18.85
N PRO A 445 0.10 -8.95 19.34
CA PRO A 445 -1.22 -8.74 19.96
C PRO A 445 -1.17 -7.71 21.11
N GLU A 446 -2.25 -6.94 21.26
CA GLU A 446 -2.41 -5.91 22.30
C GLU A 446 -1.26 -4.89 22.33
N THR A 447 -0.84 -4.43 21.15
CA THR A 447 0.11 -3.33 20.97
C THR A 447 -0.47 -2.25 20.05
N ILE A 448 0.16 -1.09 20.07
CA ILE A 448 -0.13 0.03 19.15
C ILE A 448 1.16 0.38 18.42
N MET A 449 1.12 0.36 17.08
CA MET A 449 2.26 0.72 16.22
C MET A 449 2.03 2.10 15.61
N ILE A 450 2.96 3.00 15.83
CA ILE A 450 2.87 4.43 15.46
C ILE A 450 3.93 4.76 14.42
N GLU A 451 3.52 5.23 13.25
CA GLU A 451 4.37 5.77 12.19
C GLU A 451 3.93 7.20 11.87
N PRO A 452 4.66 8.24 12.35
CA PRO A 452 4.23 9.65 12.19
C PRO A 452 4.56 10.25 10.82
N THR A 453 5.29 9.61 9.97
CA THR A 453 5.84 10.09 8.69
C THR A 453 6.63 11.42 8.77
N GLU A 454 7.25 11.82 7.67
CA GLU A 454 7.95 13.09 7.54
C GLU A 454 7.05 14.27 7.14
N SER A 455 5.80 13.99 6.75
CA SER A 455 4.87 15.05 6.32
C SER A 455 4.27 15.84 7.50
N GLU A 456 4.37 15.29 8.71
CA GLU A 456 3.77 15.89 9.89
C GLU A 456 4.62 17.02 10.48
N SER A 457 3.94 18.07 10.96
CA SER A 457 4.57 19.15 11.69
C SER A 457 4.89 18.75 13.13
N LEU A 458 5.88 19.41 13.74
CA LEU A 458 6.17 19.18 15.17
C LEU A 458 4.95 19.45 16.06
N ALA A 459 4.16 20.48 15.73
CA ALA A 459 2.95 20.82 16.49
C ALA A 459 1.90 19.68 16.44
N GLU A 460 1.76 19.00 15.30
CA GLU A 460 0.86 17.86 15.17
C GLU A 460 1.38 16.63 15.92
N VAL A 461 2.68 16.39 15.86
CA VAL A 461 3.34 15.32 16.62
C VAL A 461 3.21 15.58 18.14
N ASP A 462 3.39 16.82 18.61
CA ASP A 462 3.20 17.21 20.00
C ASP A 462 1.75 17.02 20.44
N ARG A 463 0.77 17.40 19.60
CA ARG A 463 -0.66 17.19 19.86
C ARG A 463 -1.00 15.70 20.02
N PHE A 464 -0.40 14.84 19.19
CA PHE A 464 -0.55 13.39 19.34
C PHE A 464 0.07 12.86 20.64
N CYS A 465 1.26 13.31 20.97
CA CYS A 465 1.90 12.92 22.24
C CYS A 465 1.07 13.37 23.45
N GLU A 466 0.51 14.59 23.44
CA GLU A 466 -0.39 15.08 24.48
C GLU A 466 -1.65 14.19 24.59
N ALA A 467 -2.29 13.87 23.45
CA ALA A 467 -3.46 12.97 23.43
C ALA A 467 -3.15 11.62 24.07
N MET A 468 -2.03 10.99 23.70
CA MET A 468 -1.62 9.72 24.28
C MET A 468 -1.34 9.81 25.77
N LEU A 469 -0.67 10.87 26.25
CA LEU A 469 -0.40 11.08 27.67
C LEU A 469 -1.70 11.27 28.47
N LEU A 470 -2.66 12.03 27.95
CA LEU A 470 -3.98 12.24 28.57
C LEU A 470 -4.78 10.92 28.63
N ILE A 471 -4.77 10.12 27.57
CA ILE A 471 -5.35 8.76 27.59
C ILE A 471 -4.64 7.91 28.66
N GLY A 472 -3.34 8.06 28.81
CA GLY A 472 -2.59 7.40 29.86
C GLY A 472 -3.02 7.84 31.28
N GLU A 473 -3.39 9.12 31.48
CA GLU A 473 -3.98 9.61 32.74
C GLU A 473 -5.36 8.96 32.98
N GLU A 474 -6.22 8.90 31.94
CA GLU A 474 -7.53 8.24 31.99
C GLU A 474 -7.41 6.75 32.34
N ILE A 475 -6.44 6.03 31.76
CA ILE A 475 -6.14 4.63 32.12
C ILE A 475 -5.80 4.52 33.60
N SER A 476 -4.94 5.40 34.13
CA SER A 476 -4.57 5.38 35.55
C SER A 476 -5.73 5.68 36.48
N GLU A 477 -6.66 6.56 36.10
CA GLU A 477 -7.90 6.77 36.86
C GLU A 477 -8.73 5.48 36.97
N ILE A 478 -8.86 4.73 35.85
CA ILE A 478 -9.62 3.47 35.80
C ILE A 478 -8.91 2.37 36.60
N GLU A 479 -7.58 2.29 36.55
CA GLU A 479 -6.80 1.35 37.37
C GLU A 479 -7.03 1.56 38.88
N ASN A 480 -7.13 2.82 39.30
CA ASN A 480 -7.26 3.19 40.72
C ASN A 480 -8.73 3.22 41.19
N ASN A 481 -9.72 3.13 40.32
CA ASN A 481 -11.13 3.19 40.68
C ASN A 481 -11.92 2.04 40.02
N HIS A 482 -12.26 1.03 40.83
CA HIS A 482 -12.99 -0.16 40.40
C HIS A 482 -14.39 0.13 39.84
N GLU A 483 -15.05 1.22 40.25
CA GLU A 483 -16.39 1.59 39.79
C GLU A 483 -16.34 2.02 38.32
N LEU A 484 -15.20 2.50 37.83
CA LEU A 484 -15.02 2.93 36.44
C LEU A 484 -14.72 1.79 35.48
N LYS A 485 -14.46 0.56 35.92
CA LYS A 485 -14.00 -0.53 35.03
C LYS A 485 -14.94 -0.85 33.88
N ASN A 486 -16.25 -0.78 34.10
CA ASN A 486 -17.26 -1.18 33.10
C ASN A 486 -17.96 0.00 32.41
N ASN A 487 -17.80 1.23 32.93
CA ASN A 487 -18.45 2.41 32.39
C ASN A 487 -17.53 3.63 32.57
N ASN A 488 -16.73 3.90 31.57
CA ASN A 488 -15.74 4.96 31.60
C ASN A 488 -15.60 5.65 30.24
N VAL A 489 -14.86 6.76 30.18
CA VAL A 489 -14.72 7.58 28.98
C VAL A 489 -14.05 6.84 27.82
N ILE A 490 -13.18 5.88 28.12
CA ILE A 490 -12.49 5.09 27.07
C ILE A 490 -13.40 3.98 26.55
N SER A 491 -14.08 3.24 27.44
CA SER A 491 -14.96 2.14 27.03
C SER A 491 -16.19 2.60 26.24
N ASN A 492 -16.62 3.85 26.42
CA ASN A 492 -17.78 4.42 25.73
C ASN A 492 -17.41 5.22 24.46
N ALA A 493 -16.13 5.47 24.21
CA ALA A 493 -15.66 6.17 23.04
C ALA A 493 -15.96 5.39 21.72
N PRO A 494 -16.16 6.09 20.60
CA PRO A 494 -16.13 7.54 20.41
C PRO A 494 -17.46 8.20 20.78
N HIS A 495 -17.42 9.48 21.16
CA HIS A 495 -18.59 10.28 21.50
C HIS A 495 -19.02 11.15 20.33
N THR A 496 -20.29 11.06 19.95
CA THR A 496 -20.86 11.83 18.84
C THR A 496 -21.38 13.20 19.25
N LEU A 497 -21.45 14.13 18.32
CA LEU A 497 -22.12 15.41 18.53
C LEU A 497 -23.59 15.23 18.97
N LYS A 498 -24.27 14.21 18.42
CA LYS A 498 -25.66 13.89 18.76
C LYS A 498 -25.83 13.55 20.24
N GLU A 499 -24.92 12.76 20.80
CA GLU A 499 -24.94 12.42 22.24
C GLU A 499 -24.64 13.63 23.12
N LEU A 500 -23.69 14.48 22.68
CA LEU A 500 -23.29 15.65 23.43
C LEU A 500 -24.43 16.67 23.60
N ILE A 501 -25.21 16.91 22.53
CA ILE A 501 -26.33 17.87 22.55
C ILE A 501 -27.63 17.30 23.15
N ALA A 502 -27.69 15.99 23.40
CA ALA A 502 -28.87 15.38 24.01
C ALA A 502 -29.07 15.87 25.46
N ASP A 503 -30.32 16.04 25.86
CA ASP A 503 -30.65 16.47 27.23
C ASP A 503 -30.29 15.42 28.28
N ASN A 504 -30.32 14.15 27.90
CA ASN A 504 -30.10 13.01 28.79
C ASN A 504 -28.66 12.48 28.66
N TRP A 505 -27.73 13.03 29.45
CA TRP A 505 -26.37 12.52 29.56
C TRP A 505 -26.28 11.44 30.63
N GLN A 506 -26.06 10.20 30.22
CA GLN A 506 -26.11 9.02 31.10
C GLN A 506 -24.75 8.52 31.59
N TYR A 507 -23.67 9.17 31.21
CA TYR A 507 -22.32 8.73 31.53
C TYR A 507 -21.85 9.31 32.88
N PRO A 508 -20.97 8.59 33.63
CA PRO A 508 -20.49 9.03 34.94
C PRO A 508 -19.37 10.09 34.88
N TYR A 509 -19.15 10.69 33.72
CA TYR A 509 -18.15 11.74 33.47
C TYR A 509 -18.81 12.92 32.71
N SER A 510 -18.12 14.07 32.68
CA SER A 510 -18.67 15.27 32.06
C SER A 510 -18.64 15.22 30.53
N LYS A 511 -19.50 16.03 29.88
CA LYS A 511 -19.53 16.22 28.43
C LYS A 511 -18.19 16.77 27.92
N GLU A 512 -17.55 17.67 28.67
CA GLU A 512 -16.22 18.23 28.36
C GLU A 512 -15.16 17.12 28.32
N LYS A 513 -15.11 16.26 29.35
CA LYS A 513 -14.16 15.13 29.38
C LYS A 513 -14.36 14.17 28.22
N ALA A 514 -15.61 13.95 27.80
CA ALA A 514 -15.94 13.12 26.65
C ALA A 514 -15.42 13.71 25.34
N SER A 515 -15.70 14.97 25.07
CA SER A 515 -15.63 15.57 23.73
C SER A 515 -14.52 16.59 23.53
N PHE A 516 -14.05 17.22 24.62
CA PHE A 516 -12.99 18.23 24.60
C PHE A 516 -11.88 17.87 25.61
N PRO A 517 -11.23 16.72 25.45
CA PRO A 517 -10.39 16.13 26.48
C PRO A 517 -9.04 16.83 26.68
N TYR A 518 -8.65 17.76 25.79
CA TYR A 518 -7.40 18.50 25.92
C TYR A 518 -7.49 19.54 27.06
N LYS A 519 -6.38 19.73 27.79
CA LYS A 519 -6.26 20.76 28.84
C LYS A 519 -6.30 22.17 28.25
N THR A 520 -5.73 22.36 27.07
CA THR A 520 -5.76 23.61 26.32
C THR A 520 -6.84 23.53 25.24
N PRO A 521 -7.72 24.54 25.10
CA PRO A 521 -8.71 24.55 24.02
C PRO A 521 -8.04 24.41 22.66
N THR A 522 -8.50 23.45 21.86
CA THR A 522 -8.07 23.27 20.48
C THR A 522 -9.20 23.64 19.52
N THR A 523 -8.86 24.23 18.39
CA THR A 523 -9.79 24.49 17.29
C THR A 523 -9.97 23.25 16.40
N ILE A 524 -9.10 22.25 16.54
CA ILE A 524 -9.14 21.02 15.75
C ILE A 524 -10.08 20.04 16.47
N LYS A 525 -11.25 19.78 15.88
CA LYS A 525 -12.20 18.79 16.39
C LYS A 525 -12.83 18.02 15.24
N PHE A 526 -12.58 16.72 15.22
CA PHE A 526 -13.30 15.78 14.39
C PHE A 526 -14.46 15.15 15.20
N TRP A 527 -15.63 15.03 14.60
CA TRP A 527 -16.78 14.39 15.20
C TRP A 527 -17.06 13.05 14.53
N SER A 528 -16.98 11.98 15.30
CA SER A 528 -17.38 10.66 14.81
C SER A 528 -18.84 10.71 14.33
N SER A 529 -19.11 10.13 13.17
CA SER A 529 -20.47 10.01 12.61
C SER A 529 -21.35 9.05 13.40
N VAL A 530 -20.74 8.09 14.11
CA VAL A 530 -21.40 7.04 14.87
C VAL A 530 -20.75 6.88 16.24
N SER A 531 -21.56 6.47 17.22
CA SER A 531 -21.09 6.03 18.54
C SER A 531 -20.44 4.63 18.43
N ARG A 532 -20.16 4.03 19.58
CA ARG A 532 -19.59 2.69 19.65
C ARG A 532 -20.42 1.66 18.87
N ILE A 533 -19.83 1.02 17.88
CA ILE A 533 -20.43 -0.07 17.12
C ILE A 533 -19.85 -1.41 17.53
N ASN A 534 -20.65 -2.47 17.38
CA ASN A 534 -20.17 -3.84 17.53
C ASN A 534 -19.60 -4.32 16.20
N ASN A 535 -18.31 -4.18 16.02
CA ASN A 535 -17.62 -4.56 14.77
C ASN A 535 -17.77 -6.07 14.47
N ALA A 536 -17.74 -6.93 15.50
CA ALA A 536 -17.91 -8.37 15.31
C ALA A 536 -19.29 -8.70 14.78
N TYR A 537 -20.34 -8.04 15.29
CA TYR A 537 -21.70 -8.21 14.78
C TYR A 537 -21.83 -7.69 13.34
N GLY A 538 -21.32 -6.48 13.07
CA GLY A 538 -21.39 -5.87 11.74
C GLY A 538 -20.60 -6.64 10.68
N CYS A 539 -19.39 -7.05 11.00
CA CYS A 539 -18.48 -7.67 10.04
C CYS A 539 -18.71 -9.19 9.88
N LEU A 540 -18.92 -9.91 10.98
CA LEU A 540 -18.96 -11.38 10.97
C LEU A 540 -20.35 -11.97 10.85
N LEU A 541 -21.39 -11.25 11.28
CA LEU A 541 -22.76 -11.77 11.36
C LEU A 541 -23.72 -11.13 10.37
N TYR A 542 -23.39 -9.98 9.79
CA TYR A 542 -24.30 -9.21 8.95
C TYR A 542 -23.92 -9.19 7.47
N THR A 543 -22.67 -9.44 7.11
CA THR A 543 -22.22 -9.53 5.72
C THR A 543 -21.87 -10.98 5.36
N SER A 544 -22.56 -11.52 4.36
CA SER A 544 -22.23 -12.84 3.79
C SER A 544 -20.87 -12.86 3.08
N ASP A 545 -20.28 -11.70 2.82
CA ASP A 545 -19.03 -11.52 2.06
C ASP A 545 -17.81 -11.24 2.95
N ALA A 546 -17.96 -11.39 4.27
CA ALA A 546 -16.86 -11.20 5.24
C ALA A 546 -15.63 -12.11 4.99
N ALA A 547 -15.76 -13.12 4.16
CA ALA A 547 -14.64 -13.98 3.76
C ALA A 547 -13.65 -13.28 2.81
N ASP A 548 -14.12 -12.34 1.97
CA ASP A 548 -13.28 -11.63 1.00
C ASP A 548 -12.46 -10.50 1.66
N ASP A 549 -12.99 -9.88 2.73
CA ASP A 549 -12.30 -8.83 3.48
C ASP A 549 -11.19 -9.37 4.42
N MET A 550 -11.21 -10.66 4.73
CA MET A 550 -10.18 -11.31 5.56
C MET A 550 -8.94 -11.73 4.76
N ALA A 551 -8.97 -11.60 3.44
CA ALA A 551 -7.88 -11.92 2.52
C ALA A 551 -7.07 -10.69 2.06
N GLY A 552 -7.40 -9.50 2.56
CA GLY A 552 -6.73 -8.23 2.27
C GLY A 552 -5.54 -7.93 3.17
#